data_4450cda104edf8676eb946a51262b4fd
#
_entry.id   4450cda104edf8676eb946a51262b4fd
#
_cell.length_a   1.000
_cell.length_b   1.000
_cell.length_c   1.000
_cell.angle_alpha   90.00
_cell.angle_beta   90.00
_cell.angle_gamma   90.00
#
_symmetry.space_group_name_H-M   'P 1'
#
loop_
_entity.id
_entity.type
_entity.pdbx_description
1 polymer ?
#
loop_
_entity_poly.entity_id
_entity_poly.type
_entity_poly.pdbx_seq_one_letter_code
_entity_poly.pdbx_strand_id
1 'polypeptide(L)'
;SLNFLKRMNQGLHQLHPDAMLIAEDSTDFDGVTRPVEFGGLGFDYKWDMGWMNDTLNYFRSNPFFRGSGYHQITFSMMYYYKERYLLPFSHDETVHGKATIVQKMFGEYEQKFPQARALYLYMYTHPGKKLNFMGNELGQLREWTEEQEQDWDILKFPIHDAFYHYMHDLNQLYLQEPALSAWDYRREGFRWIDCHQENRCIYAYERRANRERLLIILHFSDLQNQQYTVTVPDCAALEPLLHSDWACYHGSVEKNTDLILTTPTEKGGQVTLPLAPYSAMLFRIHTTVEKSVSAPPVQAKKPRKPRTSTGKTRKTAETAQ
;
A
#
# COMPACT_ATOMS: atom_id res chain seq x y z
N SER A 1 -5.98 -30.71 23.52
CA SER A 1 -6.41 -29.88 22.37
C SER A 1 -5.28 -29.61 21.38
N LEU A 2 -4.05 -29.22 21.80
CA LEU A 2 -2.95 -28.89 20.89
C LEU A 2 -2.55 -30.06 19.95
N ASN A 3 -2.47 -31.30 20.49
CA ASN A 3 -2.18 -32.48 19.66
C ASN A 3 -3.26 -32.73 18.58
N PHE A 4 -4.52 -32.40 18.89
CA PHE A 4 -5.59 -32.48 17.91
C PHE A 4 -5.35 -31.50 16.76
N LEU A 5 -5.07 -30.21 17.05
CA LEU A 5 -4.81 -29.20 16.04
C LEU A 5 -3.62 -29.58 15.15
N LYS A 6 -2.52 -30.06 15.73
CA LYS A 6 -1.34 -30.53 14.98
C LYS A 6 -1.71 -31.64 13.98
N ARG A 7 -2.41 -32.66 14.45
CA ARG A 7 -2.83 -33.78 13.61
C ARG A 7 -3.84 -33.37 12.54
N MET A 8 -4.77 -32.49 12.90
CA MET A 8 -5.77 -31.93 11.97
C MET A 8 -5.07 -31.18 10.84
N ASN A 9 -4.19 -30.22 11.17
CA ASN A 9 -3.49 -29.41 10.17
C ASN A 9 -2.58 -30.27 9.27
N GLN A 10 -1.84 -31.23 9.84
CA GLN A 10 -1.06 -32.18 9.04
C GLN A 10 -1.92 -33.00 8.09
N GLY A 11 -3.05 -33.53 8.57
CA GLY A 11 -3.99 -34.31 7.76
C GLY A 11 -4.63 -33.47 6.65
N LEU A 12 -5.03 -32.24 6.94
CA LEU A 12 -5.62 -31.33 5.96
C LEU A 12 -4.61 -30.97 4.86
N HIS A 13 -3.37 -30.60 5.20
CA HIS A 13 -2.35 -30.31 4.20
C HIS A 13 -1.97 -31.52 3.34
N GLN A 14 -2.07 -32.77 3.89
CA GLN A 14 -1.83 -33.99 3.11
C GLN A 14 -2.99 -34.28 2.13
N LEU A 15 -4.23 -34.07 2.56
CA LEU A 15 -5.42 -34.34 1.75
C LEU A 15 -5.74 -33.21 0.78
N HIS A 16 -5.48 -31.98 1.19
CA HIS A 16 -5.79 -30.74 0.48
C HIS A 16 -4.59 -29.78 0.51
N PRO A 17 -3.52 -30.03 -0.26
CA PRO A 17 -2.27 -29.26 -0.20
C PRO A 17 -2.44 -27.79 -0.61
N ASP A 18 -3.50 -27.46 -1.35
CA ASP A 18 -3.83 -26.11 -1.77
C ASP A 18 -4.72 -25.36 -0.75
N ALA A 19 -5.16 -26.01 0.33
CA ALA A 19 -5.96 -25.39 1.36
C ALA A 19 -5.10 -24.48 2.24
N MET A 20 -5.62 -23.29 2.54
CA MET A 20 -5.00 -22.32 3.44
C MET A 20 -5.65 -22.40 4.81
N LEU A 21 -4.88 -22.72 5.84
CA LEU A 21 -5.34 -22.85 7.22
C LEU A 21 -4.97 -21.58 8.00
N ILE A 22 -5.97 -20.87 8.46
CA ILE A 22 -5.80 -19.57 9.14
C ILE A 22 -6.33 -19.69 10.57
N ALA A 23 -5.49 -19.33 11.55
CA ALA A 23 -5.90 -19.31 12.95
C ALA A 23 -6.42 -17.94 13.35
N GLU A 24 -7.60 -17.90 13.96
CA GLU A 24 -8.07 -16.80 14.78
C GLU A 24 -7.71 -17.13 16.24
N ASP A 25 -6.68 -16.48 16.75
CA ASP A 25 -6.18 -16.70 18.11
C ASP A 25 -5.61 -15.39 18.67
N SER A 26 -6.15 -14.93 19.77
CA SER A 26 -5.76 -13.70 20.47
C SER A 26 -4.73 -13.92 21.58
N THR A 27 -4.28 -15.18 21.78
CA THR A 27 -3.32 -15.51 22.83
C THR A 27 -1.87 -15.24 22.40
N ASP A 28 -0.96 -15.23 23.36
CA ASP A 28 0.49 -15.16 23.14
C ASP A 28 1.14 -16.52 22.90
N PHE A 29 0.34 -17.56 22.59
CA PHE A 29 0.85 -18.89 22.27
C PHE A 29 1.84 -18.82 21.09
N ASP A 30 3.06 -19.28 21.33
CA ASP A 30 4.15 -19.24 20.32
C ASP A 30 4.08 -20.42 19.36
N GLY A 31 4.31 -20.13 18.06
CA GLY A 31 4.43 -21.15 17.02
C GLY A 31 3.10 -21.65 16.47
N VAL A 32 2.06 -20.81 16.46
CA VAL A 32 0.79 -21.13 15.77
C VAL A 32 1.04 -21.43 14.29
N THR A 33 1.87 -20.62 13.64
CA THR A 33 2.20 -20.76 12.21
C THR A 33 3.52 -21.51 11.95
N ARG A 34 4.20 -21.95 13.00
CA ARG A 34 5.39 -22.79 12.86
C ARG A 34 4.99 -24.20 12.40
N PRO A 35 5.72 -24.82 11.44
CA PRO A 35 5.45 -26.19 11.01
C PRO A 35 5.44 -27.19 12.18
N VAL A 36 4.61 -28.23 12.07
CA VAL A 36 4.42 -29.23 13.16
C VAL A 36 5.70 -29.97 13.47
N GLU A 37 6.54 -30.28 12.48
CA GLU A 37 7.85 -30.90 12.61
C GLU A 37 8.85 -30.08 13.44
N PHE A 38 8.64 -28.77 13.53
CA PHE A 38 9.42 -27.85 14.38
C PHE A 38 8.68 -27.48 15.67
N GLY A 39 7.67 -28.27 16.06
CA GLY A 39 6.94 -28.13 17.32
C GLY A 39 5.75 -27.17 17.30
N GLY A 40 5.49 -26.50 16.17
CA GLY A 40 4.36 -25.59 16.00
C GLY A 40 3.01 -26.28 15.79
N LEU A 41 1.96 -25.50 15.52
CA LEU A 41 0.61 -26.01 15.25
C LEU A 41 0.34 -26.26 13.76
N GLY A 42 1.15 -25.66 12.84
CA GLY A 42 1.06 -25.90 11.41
C GLY A 42 -0.05 -25.15 10.69
N PHE A 43 -0.51 -24.01 11.22
CA PHE A 43 -1.36 -23.08 10.45
C PHE A 43 -0.50 -22.30 9.44
N ASP A 44 -1.11 -21.87 8.33
CA ASP A 44 -0.44 -21.04 7.33
C ASP A 44 -0.32 -19.60 7.77
N TYR A 45 -1.36 -19.09 8.42
CA TYR A 45 -1.44 -17.72 8.94
C TYR A 45 -2.16 -17.65 10.28
N LYS A 46 -1.90 -16.54 10.99
CA LYS A 46 -2.60 -16.16 12.22
C LYS A 46 -3.12 -14.72 12.07
N TRP A 47 -4.33 -14.44 12.52
CA TRP A 47 -4.83 -13.06 12.58
C TRP A 47 -4.01 -12.24 13.57
N ASP A 48 -3.61 -11.03 13.16
CA ASP A 48 -2.97 -10.06 14.06
C ASP A 48 -4.01 -9.22 14.80
N MET A 49 -4.60 -9.81 15.83
CA MET A 49 -5.59 -9.13 16.67
C MET A 49 -4.99 -7.96 17.43
N GLY A 50 -3.69 -8.01 17.78
CA GLY A 50 -2.96 -6.91 18.41
C GLY A 50 -2.88 -5.69 17.50
N TRP A 51 -2.39 -5.86 16.28
CA TRP A 51 -2.36 -4.80 15.27
C TRP A 51 -3.74 -4.20 15.02
N MET A 52 -4.75 -5.03 14.87
CA MET A 52 -6.13 -4.59 14.60
C MET A 52 -6.66 -3.72 15.75
N ASN A 53 -6.56 -4.19 16.99
CA ASN A 53 -7.05 -3.46 18.16
C ASN A 53 -6.30 -2.13 18.37
N ASP A 54 -4.97 -2.14 18.31
CA ASP A 54 -4.15 -0.95 18.47
C ASP A 54 -4.45 0.09 17.40
N THR A 55 -4.55 -0.36 16.13
CA THR A 55 -4.85 0.51 15.00
C THR A 55 -6.24 1.15 15.12
N LEU A 56 -7.27 0.37 15.40
CA LEU A 56 -8.63 0.90 15.54
C LEU A 56 -8.77 1.82 16.76
N ASN A 57 -8.14 1.50 17.88
CA ASN A 57 -8.13 2.37 19.06
C ASN A 57 -7.44 3.71 18.78
N TYR A 58 -6.31 3.67 18.04
CA TYR A 58 -5.61 4.87 17.62
C TYR A 58 -6.50 5.80 16.77
N PHE A 59 -7.17 5.24 15.74
CA PHE A 59 -8.00 6.05 14.85
C PHE A 59 -9.32 6.52 15.49
N ARG A 60 -9.85 5.82 16.49
CA ARG A 60 -10.99 6.27 17.31
C ARG A 60 -10.63 7.45 18.20
N SER A 61 -9.37 7.57 18.60
CA SER A 61 -8.95 8.63 19.51
C SER A 61 -9.02 10.01 18.87
N ASN A 62 -9.30 11.02 19.69
CA ASN A 62 -9.21 12.41 19.26
C ASN A 62 -7.79 12.71 18.76
N PRO A 63 -7.62 13.30 17.55
CA PRO A 63 -6.32 13.62 16.96
C PRO A 63 -5.37 14.37 17.88
N PHE A 64 -5.91 15.23 18.74
CA PHE A 64 -5.13 15.96 19.75
C PHE A 64 -4.34 15.03 20.69
N PHE A 65 -4.85 13.84 20.98
CA PHE A 65 -4.21 12.86 21.87
C PHE A 65 -3.41 11.77 21.12
N ARG A 66 -3.42 11.76 19.79
CA ARG A 66 -2.75 10.71 19.00
C ARG A 66 -1.24 10.67 19.21
N GLY A 67 -0.62 11.81 19.52
CA GLY A 67 0.79 11.87 19.87
C GLY A 67 1.15 10.99 21.09
N SER A 68 0.31 10.96 22.12
CA SER A 68 0.52 10.06 23.27
C SER A 68 0.26 8.59 22.94
N GLY A 69 -0.57 8.30 21.94
CA GLY A 69 -0.84 6.96 21.41
C GLY A 69 0.06 6.53 20.25
N TYR A 70 1.07 7.32 19.90
CA TYR A 70 1.91 7.14 18.71
C TYR A 70 2.42 5.70 18.53
N HIS A 71 2.85 5.07 19.59
CA HIS A 71 3.41 3.73 19.55
C HIS A 71 2.38 2.61 19.30
N GLN A 72 1.08 2.87 19.37
CA GLN A 72 0.07 1.88 18.94
C GLN A 72 0.25 1.51 17.46
N ILE A 73 0.72 2.44 16.63
CA ILE A 73 0.99 2.19 15.20
C ILE A 73 2.31 1.45 14.97
N THR A 74 3.31 1.63 15.84
CA THR A 74 4.64 1.03 15.65
C THR A 74 4.82 -0.30 16.41
N PHE A 75 3.97 -0.58 17.40
CA PHE A 75 4.16 -1.68 18.35
C PHE A 75 4.09 -3.06 17.69
N SER A 76 3.24 -3.24 16.70
CA SER A 76 3.11 -4.52 15.97
C SER A 76 4.46 -5.01 15.42
N MET A 77 5.33 -4.11 14.96
CA MET A 77 6.64 -4.47 14.42
C MET A 77 7.60 -5.06 15.46
N MET A 78 7.33 -4.91 16.77
CA MET A 78 8.13 -5.53 17.84
C MET A 78 7.96 -7.05 17.89
N TYR A 79 6.79 -7.57 17.53
CA TYR A 79 6.48 -9.00 17.57
C TYR A 79 6.18 -9.62 16.20
N TYR A 80 5.99 -8.79 15.17
CA TYR A 80 5.49 -9.19 13.86
C TYR A 80 6.17 -10.45 13.27
N TYR A 81 7.48 -10.61 13.43
CA TYR A 81 8.22 -11.72 12.87
C TYR A 81 8.18 -13.01 13.72
N LYS A 82 7.35 -13.08 14.76
CA LYS A 82 7.14 -14.30 15.54
C LYS A 82 6.23 -15.29 14.83
N GLU A 83 5.26 -14.79 14.06
CA GLU A 83 4.26 -15.57 13.34
C GLU A 83 4.09 -15.05 11.91
N ARG A 84 3.38 -15.81 11.08
CA ARG A 84 2.95 -15.33 9.75
C ARG A 84 1.61 -14.64 9.90
N TYR A 85 1.63 -13.37 10.25
CA TYR A 85 0.43 -12.61 10.54
C TYR A 85 -0.34 -12.21 9.28
N LEU A 86 -1.67 -12.18 9.43
CA LEU A 86 -2.64 -11.62 8.50
C LEU A 86 -3.37 -10.49 9.24
N LEU A 87 -3.47 -9.32 8.60
CA LEU A 87 -4.07 -8.12 9.17
C LEU A 87 -5.58 -8.15 8.97
N PRO A 88 -6.42 -8.34 10.02
CA PRO A 88 -7.84 -8.49 9.85
C PRO A 88 -8.61 -7.18 10.10
N PHE A 89 -9.48 -6.81 9.14
CA PHE A 89 -10.71 -6.08 9.39
C PHE A 89 -11.86 -7.00 9.01
N SER A 90 -12.20 -7.89 9.93
CA SER A 90 -13.19 -8.95 9.71
C SER A 90 -14.62 -8.48 9.92
N HIS A 91 -15.59 -9.40 9.74
CA HIS A 91 -16.99 -9.15 10.09
C HIS A 91 -17.16 -8.79 11.56
N ASP A 92 -16.39 -9.39 12.46
CA ASP A 92 -16.48 -9.13 13.90
C ASP A 92 -16.28 -7.67 14.28
N GLU A 93 -15.54 -6.92 13.45
CA GLU A 93 -15.31 -5.50 13.68
C GLU A 93 -16.48 -4.62 13.19
N THR A 94 -17.46 -5.17 12.47
CA THR A 94 -18.52 -4.43 11.79
C THR A 94 -19.93 -4.90 12.14
N VAL A 95 -20.09 -5.59 13.26
CA VAL A 95 -21.37 -6.15 13.72
C VAL A 95 -21.61 -5.85 15.21
N HIS A 96 -22.84 -6.08 15.66
CA HIS A 96 -23.26 -6.07 17.07
C HIS A 96 -23.01 -4.74 17.82
N GLY A 97 -23.26 -3.61 17.16
CA GLY A 97 -23.09 -2.27 17.75
C GLY A 97 -21.64 -1.80 17.82
N LYS A 98 -20.73 -2.46 17.12
CA LYS A 98 -19.29 -2.06 17.08
C LYS A 98 -19.02 -0.92 16.11
N ALA A 99 -19.96 -0.54 15.26
CA ALA A 99 -19.87 0.39 14.14
C ALA A 99 -18.98 -0.12 12.99
N THR A 100 -19.13 0.43 11.79
CA THR A 100 -18.30 0.07 10.62
C THR A 100 -16.89 0.66 10.72
N ILE A 101 -15.96 0.20 9.86
CA ILE A 101 -14.57 0.72 9.89
C ILE A 101 -14.54 2.24 9.70
N VAL A 102 -15.28 2.78 8.73
CA VAL A 102 -15.34 4.24 8.52
C VAL A 102 -15.97 4.95 9.71
N GLN A 103 -17.04 4.41 10.30
CA GLN A 103 -17.67 5.01 11.47
C GLN A 103 -16.77 5.09 12.70
N LYS A 104 -15.81 4.17 12.83
CA LYS A 104 -14.82 4.17 13.92
C LYS A 104 -13.83 5.33 13.84
N MET A 105 -13.67 5.96 12.66
CA MET A 105 -12.82 7.12 12.53
C MET A 105 -13.37 8.29 13.36
N PHE A 106 -12.46 9.07 13.96
CA PHE A 106 -12.84 10.23 14.77
C PHE A 106 -13.47 11.35 13.93
N GLY A 107 -14.43 12.08 14.51
CA GLY A 107 -15.03 13.27 13.91
C GLY A 107 -16.35 13.01 13.16
N GLU A 108 -16.78 14.06 12.45
CA GLU A 108 -18.01 14.04 11.67
C GLU A 108 -17.85 13.29 10.34
N TYR A 109 -18.96 13.06 9.66
CA TYR A 109 -19.05 12.22 8.46
C TYR A 109 -17.92 12.47 7.45
N GLU A 110 -17.74 13.71 7.00
CA GLU A 110 -16.74 14.05 5.98
C GLU A 110 -15.30 13.89 6.48
N GLN A 111 -15.05 14.10 7.77
CA GLN A 111 -13.73 14.00 8.39
C GLN A 111 -13.26 12.54 8.52
N LYS A 112 -14.17 11.58 8.45
CA LYS A 112 -13.86 10.15 8.58
C LYS A 112 -13.15 9.58 7.36
N PHE A 113 -13.50 10.05 6.16
CA PHE A 113 -12.98 9.47 4.91
C PHE A 113 -11.48 9.72 4.67
N PRO A 114 -10.91 10.92 4.90
CA PRO A 114 -9.47 11.10 4.84
C PRO A 114 -8.73 10.14 5.79
N GLN A 115 -9.23 9.97 7.01
CA GLN A 115 -8.65 9.05 7.99
C GLN A 115 -8.76 7.60 7.54
N ALA A 116 -9.92 7.19 6.99
CA ALA A 116 -10.11 5.84 6.46
C ALA A 116 -9.17 5.57 5.28
N ARG A 117 -9.01 6.51 4.34
CA ARG A 117 -8.04 6.37 3.24
C ARG A 117 -6.62 6.21 3.76
N ALA A 118 -6.20 7.02 4.74
CA ALA A 118 -4.88 6.92 5.34
C ALA A 118 -4.68 5.61 6.12
N LEU A 119 -5.70 5.15 6.85
CA LEU A 119 -5.73 3.85 7.52
C LEU A 119 -5.53 2.69 6.54
N TYR A 120 -6.28 2.68 5.43
CA TYR A 120 -6.17 1.60 4.45
C TYR A 120 -4.82 1.61 3.73
N LEU A 121 -4.24 2.77 3.43
CA LEU A 121 -2.86 2.80 2.90
C LEU A 121 -1.88 2.22 3.93
N TYR A 122 -2.00 2.55 5.20
CA TYR A 122 -1.21 1.94 6.27
C TYR A 122 -1.40 0.42 6.31
N MET A 123 -2.64 -0.09 6.32
CA MET A 123 -2.93 -1.52 6.31
C MET A 123 -2.26 -2.21 5.12
N TYR A 124 -2.42 -1.67 3.90
CA TYR A 124 -1.91 -2.29 2.67
C TYR A 124 -0.39 -2.25 2.54
N THR A 125 0.24 -1.27 3.17
CA THR A 125 1.71 -1.13 3.13
C THR A 125 2.41 -1.70 4.36
N HIS A 126 1.71 -1.97 5.47
CA HIS A 126 2.25 -2.74 6.60
C HIS A 126 2.54 -4.18 6.16
N PRO A 127 3.62 -4.84 6.63
CA PRO A 127 3.83 -6.26 6.33
C PRO A 127 2.64 -7.14 6.75
N GLY A 128 2.42 -8.24 6.04
CA GLY A 128 1.34 -9.19 6.31
C GLY A 128 0.26 -9.22 5.24
N LYS A 129 -0.42 -10.35 5.11
CA LYS A 129 -1.56 -10.50 4.20
C LYS A 129 -2.77 -9.71 4.73
N LYS A 130 -3.70 -9.37 3.84
CA LYS A 130 -4.83 -8.49 4.15
C LYS A 130 -6.11 -9.29 4.20
N LEU A 131 -6.90 -9.08 5.24
CA LEU A 131 -8.29 -9.52 5.30
C LEU A 131 -9.16 -8.28 5.46
N ASN A 132 -9.86 -7.91 4.40
CA ASN A 132 -10.81 -6.81 4.41
C ASN A 132 -12.20 -7.39 4.11
N PHE A 133 -13.11 -7.29 5.08
CA PHE A 133 -14.43 -7.87 4.96
C PHE A 133 -15.29 -7.07 3.98
N MET A 134 -16.20 -7.75 3.27
CA MET A 134 -17.08 -7.16 2.26
C MET A 134 -17.89 -5.99 2.83
N GLY A 135 -18.04 -4.92 2.04
CA GLY A 135 -18.70 -3.68 2.41
C GLY A 135 -17.77 -2.62 3.01
N ASN A 136 -16.62 -3.01 3.56
CA ASN A 136 -15.64 -2.06 4.05
C ASN A 136 -15.11 -1.16 2.92
N GLU A 137 -14.96 -1.69 1.70
CA GLU A 137 -14.52 -0.98 0.50
C GLU A 137 -15.52 0.07 0.00
N LEU A 138 -16.79 -0.08 0.37
CA LEU A 138 -17.85 0.89 0.05
C LEU A 138 -17.85 2.07 1.04
N GLY A 139 -17.12 1.93 2.15
CA GLY A 139 -17.23 2.86 3.27
C GLY A 139 -18.62 2.84 3.89
N GLN A 140 -19.30 1.68 3.89
CA GLN A 140 -20.69 1.60 4.34
C GLN A 140 -20.84 2.05 5.79
N LEU A 141 -22.02 2.60 6.10
CA LEU A 141 -22.36 3.11 7.43
C LEU A 141 -23.26 2.16 8.21
N ARG A 142 -23.95 1.26 7.53
CA ARG A 142 -24.73 0.20 8.16
C ARG A 142 -23.83 -0.98 8.49
N GLU A 143 -23.93 -1.47 9.72
CA GLU A 143 -23.27 -2.72 10.11
C GLU A 143 -23.72 -3.87 9.23
N TRP A 144 -22.80 -4.81 9.01
CA TRP A 144 -23.09 -6.00 8.22
C TRP A 144 -24.12 -6.92 8.93
N THR A 145 -24.99 -7.52 8.16
CA THR A 145 -25.93 -8.56 8.58
C THR A 145 -26.16 -9.54 7.43
N GLU A 146 -26.31 -10.83 7.74
CA GLU A 146 -26.64 -11.87 6.77
C GLU A 146 -28.05 -11.75 6.19
N GLU A 147 -28.92 -10.95 6.82
CA GLU A 147 -30.32 -10.78 6.42
C GLU A 147 -30.51 -9.78 5.27
N GLN A 148 -29.48 -9.00 4.94
CA GLN A 148 -29.59 -7.90 3.99
C GLN A 148 -28.42 -7.89 3.00
N GLU A 149 -28.71 -7.45 1.78
CA GLU A 149 -27.71 -7.17 0.76
C GLU A 149 -26.76 -6.06 1.19
N GLN A 150 -25.53 -6.06 0.64
CA GLN A 150 -24.59 -4.96 0.82
C GLN A 150 -25.19 -3.64 0.33
N ASP A 151 -24.78 -2.55 0.96
CA ASP A 151 -25.36 -1.22 0.73
C ASP A 151 -24.79 -0.55 -0.54
N TRP A 152 -24.94 -1.21 -1.71
CA TRP A 152 -24.44 -0.73 -3.00
C TRP A 152 -24.97 0.65 -3.39
N ASP A 153 -26.17 0.99 -2.97
CA ASP A 153 -26.80 2.28 -3.24
C ASP A 153 -26.03 3.46 -2.64
N ILE A 154 -25.15 3.21 -1.67
CA ILE A 154 -24.36 4.26 -1.04
C ILE A 154 -23.38 4.90 -2.04
N LEU A 155 -23.02 4.19 -3.11
CA LEU A 155 -22.13 4.70 -4.16
C LEU A 155 -22.71 5.89 -4.97
N LYS A 156 -24.01 6.16 -4.84
CA LYS A 156 -24.62 7.40 -5.39
C LYS A 156 -24.09 8.68 -4.72
N PHE A 157 -23.48 8.58 -3.55
CA PHE A 157 -22.89 9.71 -2.84
C PHE A 157 -21.40 9.85 -3.24
N PRO A 158 -20.96 11.03 -3.74
CA PRO A 158 -19.62 11.21 -4.30
C PRO A 158 -18.47 10.79 -3.39
N ILE A 159 -18.59 10.97 -2.08
CA ILE A 159 -17.54 10.62 -1.13
C ILE A 159 -17.36 9.10 -1.00
N HIS A 160 -18.44 8.32 -1.08
CA HIS A 160 -18.38 6.85 -1.06
C HIS A 160 -17.88 6.29 -2.39
N ASP A 161 -18.36 6.84 -3.51
CA ASP A 161 -17.88 6.47 -4.84
C ASP A 161 -16.36 6.73 -4.98
N ALA A 162 -15.90 7.91 -4.55
CA ALA A 162 -14.48 8.25 -4.53
C ALA A 162 -13.68 7.34 -3.60
N PHE A 163 -14.24 6.95 -2.44
CA PHE A 163 -13.60 6.00 -1.53
C PHE A 163 -13.50 4.60 -2.15
N TYR A 164 -14.54 4.13 -2.83
CA TYR A 164 -14.53 2.86 -3.56
C TYR A 164 -13.46 2.85 -4.67
N HIS A 165 -13.36 3.93 -5.44
CA HIS A 165 -12.29 4.07 -6.45
C HIS A 165 -10.90 4.09 -5.82
N TYR A 166 -10.73 4.75 -4.67
CA TYR A 166 -9.49 4.71 -3.91
C TYR A 166 -9.12 3.28 -3.50
N MET A 167 -10.08 2.51 -2.96
CA MET A 167 -9.87 1.11 -2.57
C MET A 167 -9.54 0.22 -3.77
N HIS A 168 -10.18 0.47 -4.92
CA HIS A 168 -9.84 -0.22 -6.18
C HIS A 168 -8.38 0.03 -6.58
N ASP A 169 -7.95 1.29 -6.62
CA ASP A 169 -6.58 1.64 -7.03
C ASP A 169 -5.54 1.11 -6.03
N LEU A 170 -5.85 1.15 -4.74
CA LEU A 170 -5.00 0.59 -3.69
C LEU A 170 -4.84 -0.94 -3.84
N ASN A 171 -5.93 -1.66 -4.16
CA ASN A 171 -5.88 -3.09 -4.47
C ASN A 171 -5.02 -3.38 -5.70
N GLN A 172 -5.16 -2.59 -6.76
CA GLN A 172 -4.34 -2.75 -7.97
C GLN A 172 -2.85 -2.54 -7.67
N LEU A 173 -2.49 -1.51 -6.92
CA LEU A 173 -1.10 -1.28 -6.48
C LEU A 173 -0.57 -2.44 -5.64
N TYR A 174 -1.35 -2.96 -4.70
CA TYR A 174 -0.94 -4.10 -3.87
C TYR A 174 -0.62 -5.35 -4.71
N LEU A 175 -1.37 -5.58 -5.79
CA LEU A 175 -1.14 -6.70 -6.70
C LEU A 175 0.05 -6.46 -7.64
N GLN A 176 0.29 -5.20 -8.04
CA GLN A 176 1.32 -4.84 -9.02
C GLN A 176 2.70 -4.63 -8.40
N GLU A 177 2.78 -4.25 -7.10
CA GLU A 177 4.02 -3.88 -6.42
C GLU A 177 4.50 -5.04 -5.52
N PRO A 178 5.44 -5.90 -5.98
CA PRO A 178 5.97 -7.00 -5.18
C PRO A 178 6.53 -6.59 -3.82
N ALA A 179 7.06 -5.37 -3.70
CA ALA A 179 7.55 -4.85 -2.43
C ALA A 179 6.47 -4.77 -1.33
N LEU A 180 5.18 -4.74 -1.69
CA LEU A 180 4.07 -4.72 -0.72
C LEU A 180 3.68 -6.10 -0.19
N SER A 181 4.11 -7.20 -0.85
CA SER A 181 3.59 -8.54 -0.52
C SER A 181 4.62 -9.67 -0.50
N ALA A 182 5.67 -9.60 -1.35
CA ALA A 182 6.54 -10.76 -1.56
C ALA A 182 7.48 -11.06 -0.37
N TRP A 183 7.91 -10.03 0.36
CA TRP A 183 8.80 -10.17 1.52
C TRP A 183 8.12 -9.79 2.84
N ASP A 184 6.82 -10.00 2.96
CA ASP A 184 6.06 -9.71 4.18
C ASP A 184 6.67 -10.33 5.44
N TYR A 185 7.15 -11.58 5.35
CA TYR A 185 7.66 -12.34 6.49
C TYR A 185 9.19 -12.40 6.54
N ARG A 186 9.88 -11.49 5.82
CA ARG A 186 11.33 -11.32 5.87
C ARG A 186 11.67 -9.98 6.51
N ARG A 187 12.63 -9.97 7.43
CA ARG A 187 13.06 -8.72 8.11
C ARG A 187 13.57 -7.67 7.13
N GLU A 188 14.18 -8.11 6.02
CA GLU A 188 14.69 -7.25 4.96
C GLU A 188 13.57 -6.56 4.17
N GLY A 189 12.35 -7.06 4.25
CA GLY A 189 11.17 -6.50 3.56
C GLY A 189 10.62 -5.20 4.16
N PHE A 190 11.08 -4.83 5.37
CA PHE A 190 10.62 -3.63 6.07
C PHE A 190 11.77 -2.91 6.77
N ARG A 191 11.74 -1.58 6.75
CA ARG A 191 12.68 -0.75 7.51
C ARG A 191 12.02 0.57 7.90
N TRP A 192 12.07 0.92 9.19
CA TRP A 192 11.76 2.27 9.61
C TRP A 192 12.76 3.27 9.03
N ILE A 193 12.26 4.37 8.47
CA ILE A 193 13.04 5.54 8.06
C ILE A 193 12.95 6.59 9.17
N ASP A 194 11.72 6.83 9.69
CA ASP A 194 11.48 7.71 10.82
C ASP A 194 10.24 7.24 11.57
N CYS A 195 10.38 7.01 12.87
CA CYS A 195 9.28 6.64 13.78
C CYS A 195 9.42 7.38 15.12
N HIS A 196 9.86 8.65 15.08
CA HIS A 196 10.11 9.51 16.24
C HIS A 196 9.51 10.91 16.03
N GLN A 197 8.30 10.98 15.48
CA GLN A 197 7.58 12.23 15.19
C GLN A 197 6.23 12.25 15.95
N GLU A 198 6.27 11.93 17.25
CA GLU A 198 5.10 11.75 18.09
C GLU A 198 4.20 12.99 18.07
N ASN A 199 4.79 14.18 18.23
CA ASN A 199 4.04 15.45 18.27
C ASN A 199 3.34 15.80 16.96
N ARG A 200 3.73 15.17 15.85
CA ARG A 200 3.19 15.41 14.51
C ARG A 200 2.44 14.21 13.95
N CYS A 201 2.48 13.06 14.65
CA CYS A 201 1.90 11.78 14.21
C CYS A 201 2.34 11.40 12.79
N ILE A 202 3.65 11.56 12.50
CA ILE A 202 4.25 11.22 11.20
C ILE A 202 5.04 9.93 11.36
N TYR A 203 4.88 9.02 10.41
CA TYR A 203 5.63 7.77 10.30
C TYR A 203 6.18 7.64 8.90
N ALA A 204 7.44 7.24 8.77
CA ALA A 204 8.03 6.94 7.48
C ALA A 204 8.76 5.60 7.52
N TYR A 205 8.50 4.75 6.54
CA TYR A 205 9.15 3.45 6.42
C TYR A 205 9.31 3.02 4.97
N GLU A 206 10.20 2.08 4.78
CA GLU A 206 10.49 1.47 3.48
C GLU A 206 9.94 0.05 3.45
N ARG A 207 9.28 -0.29 2.33
CA ARG A 207 9.00 -1.65 1.93
C ARG A 207 9.90 -2.03 0.77
N ARG A 208 10.35 -3.29 0.75
CA ARG A 208 11.18 -3.77 -0.36
C ARG A 208 10.94 -5.22 -0.69
N ALA A 209 11.18 -5.56 -1.95
CA ALA A 209 11.35 -6.94 -2.40
C ALA A 209 12.26 -6.93 -3.62
N ASN A 210 13.22 -7.84 -3.67
CA ASN A 210 14.20 -7.92 -4.75
C ASN A 210 14.94 -6.57 -4.97
N ARG A 211 14.74 -5.93 -6.13
CA ARG A 211 15.31 -4.61 -6.47
C ARG A 211 14.34 -3.46 -6.25
N GLU A 212 13.09 -3.78 -5.98
CA GLU A 212 12.04 -2.79 -5.79
C GLU A 212 12.05 -2.24 -4.37
N ARG A 213 11.87 -0.93 -4.25
CA ARG A 213 11.87 -0.20 -2.99
C ARG A 213 10.77 0.85 -3.01
N LEU A 214 9.97 0.86 -1.97
CA LEU A 214 8.86 1.80 -1.80
C LEU A 214 9.05 2.57 -0.49
N LEU A 215 8.86 3.89 -0.55
CA LEU A 215 8.79 4.76 0.63
C LEU A 215 7.32 5.02 0.95
N ILE A 216 6.97 4.84 2.21
CA ILE A 216 5.66 5.18 2.74
C ILE A 216 5.80 6.30 3.76
N ILE A 217 4.98 7.33 3.64
CA ILE A 217 4.89 8.43 4.61
C ILE A 217 3.44 8.56 5.04
N LEU A 218 3.21 8.48 6.36
CA LEU A 218 1.88 8.57 6.97
C LEU A 218 1.84 9.82 7.84
N HIS A 219 0.74 10.58 7.76
CA HIS A 219 0.45 11.73 8.61
C HIS A 219 -0.96 11.60 9.19
N PHE A 220 -1.06 11.18 10.44
CA PHE A 220 -2.33 10.84 11.10
C PHE A 220 -2.86 11.96 12.03
N SER A 221 -2.34 13.17 11.87
CA SER A 221 -2.77 14.36 12.59
C SER A 221 -3.67 15.24 11.74
N ASP A 222 -4.44 16.12 12.39
CA ASP A 222 -5.24 17.17 11.77
C ASP A 222 -4.44 18.46 11.50
N LEU A 223 -3.14 18.46 11.81
CA LEU A 223 -2.28 19.63 11.64
C LEU A 223 -2.18 20.04 10.17
N GLN A 224 -2.49 21.32 9.93
CA GLN A 224 -2.44 21.93 8.59
C GLN A 224 -1.02 22.38 8.23
N ASN A 225 -0.78 22.54 6.92
CA ASN A 225 0.44 23.15 6.38
C ASN A 225 1.75 22.56 6.90
N GLN A 226 1.76 21.25 7.16
CA GLN A 226 2.96 20.57 7.62
C GLN A 226 3.95 20.37 6.48
N GLN A 227 5.23 20.65 6.76
CA GLN A 227 6.34 20.31 5.88
C GLN A 227 7.17 19.21 6.57
N TYR A 228 7.44 18.14 5.86
CA TYR A 228 8.21 17.02 6.38
C TYR A 228 9.44 16.77 5.53
N THR A 229 10.60 16.92 6.16
CA THR A 229 11.89 16.63 5.52
C THR A 229 12.32 15.22 5.90
N VAL A 230 12.54 14.38 4.90
CA VAL A 230 13.00 13.00 5.07
C VAL A 230 14.26 12.75 4.28
N THR A 231 15.17 11.95 4.85
CA THR A 231 16.38 11.46 4.16
C THR A 231 16.25 9.96 3.94
N VAL A 232 16.26 9.56 2.68
CA VAL A 232 16.08 8.17 2.27
C VAL A 232 17.42 7.64 1.74
N PRO A 233 17.98 6.56 2.31
CA PRO A 233 19.25 6.00 1.85
C PRO A 233 19.18 5.57 0.37
N ASP A 234 20.25 5.84 -0.38
CA ASP A 234 20.38 5.49 -1.80
C ASP A 234 19.16 5.90 -2.65
N CYS A 235 18.67 7.12 -2.45
CA CYS A 235 17.52 7.67 -3.17
C CYS A 235 17.98 8.87 -4.00
N ALA A 236 17.78 8.81 -5.31
CA ALA A 236 18.02 9.94 -6.22
C ALA A 236 16.73 10.66 -6.59
N ALA A 237 15.61 9.94 -6.61
CA ALA A 237 14.29 10.50 -6.87
C ALA A 237 13.18 9.62 -6.27
N LEU A 238 12.02 10.23 -6.08
CA LEU A 238 10.77 9.59 -5.66
C LEU A 238 9.72 9.72 -6.77
N GLU A 239 9.11 8.62 -7.15
CA GLU A 239 7.97 8.57 -8.06
C GLU A 239 6.69 8.41 -7.25
N PRO A 240 5.75 9.38 -7.26
CA PRO A 240 4.49 9.24 -6.56
C PRO A 240 3.63 8.15 -7.20
N LEU A 241 3.26 7.12 -6.43
CA LEU A 241 2.36 6.05 -6.86
C LEU A 241 0.93 6.27 -6.37
N LEU A 242 0.78 6.75 -5.12
CA LEU A 242 -0.52 7.03 -4.52
C LEU A 242 -0.38 8.10 -3.44
N HIS A 243 -1.34 9.02 -3.40
CA HIS A 243 -1.57 9.92 -2.29
C HIS A 243 -3.04 9.81 -1.86
N SER A 244 -3.29 9.48 -0.61
CA SER A 244 -4.65 9.21 -0.12
C SER A 244 -5.57 10.43 -0.15
N ASP A 245 -5.00 11.63 -0.27
CA ASP A 245 -5.76 12.89 -0.33
C ASP A 245 -5.75 13.55 -1.72
N TRP A 246 -5.52 12.79 -2.79
CA TRP A 246 -5.73 13.30 -4.15
C TRP A 246 -7.19 13.68 -4.39
N ALA A 247 -7.40 14.75 -5.15
CA ALA A 247 -8.73 15.28 -5.50
C ALA A 247 -9.62 14.24 -6.20
N CYS A 248 -9.04 13.31 -6.98
CA CYS A 248 -9.77 12.20 -7.59
C CYS A 248 -10.36 11.21 -6.57
N TYR A 249 -9.94 11.25 -5.31
CA TYR A 249 -10.49 10.48 -4.19
C TYR A 249 -11.28 11.36 -3.21
N HIS A 250 -11.81 12.48 -3.68
CA HIS A 250 -12.49 13.47 -2.85
C HIS A 250 -11.58 14.09 -1.77
N GLY A 251 -10.30 14.25 -2.10
CA GLY A 251 -9.30 14.90 -1.27
C GLY A 251 -9.03 16.34 -1.70
N SER A 252 -8.03 16.97 -1.08
CA SER A 252 -7.69 18.38 -1.28
C SER A 252 -6.45 18.61 -2.14
N VAL A 253 -5.70 17.55 -2.48
CA VAL A 253 -4.42 17.65 -3.19
C VAL A 253 -4.62 17.28 -4.65
N GLU A 254 -4.19 18.14 -5.56
CA GLU A 254 -4.20 17.83 -7.00
C GLU A 254 -3.27 16.66 -7.31
N LYS A 255 -3.73 15.76 -8.19
CA LYS A 255 -2.94 14.59 -8.58
C LYS A 255 -1.71 15.03 -9.36
N ASN A 256 -0.54 14.75 -8.80
CA ASN A 256 0.74 14.92 -9.48
C ASN A 256 1.55 13.63 -9.35
N THR A 257 2.02 13.11 -10.47
CA THR A 257 2.87 11.91 -10.57
C THR A 257 4.27 12.24 -11.10
N ASP A 258 4.63 13.52 -11.18
CA ASP A 258 5.96 13.95 -11.60
C ASP A 258 7.04 13.42 -10.64
N LEU A 259 8.17 13.06 -11.21
CA LEU A 259 9.31 12.58 -10.44
C LEU A 259 9.87 13.69 -9.56
N ILE A 260 9.99 13.42 -8.26
CA ILE A 260 10.53 14.34 -7.26
C ILE A 260 12.01 14.05 -7.06
N LEU A 261 12.88 14.96 -7.49
CA LEU A 261 14.31 14.82 -7.30
C LEU A 261 14.70 15.08 -5.85
N THR A 262 15.63 14.28 -5.32
CA THR A 262 16.18 14.48 -3.99
C THR A 262 17.49 15.28 -4.01
N THR A 263 17.78 15.99 -2.94
CA THR A 263 19.08 16.63 -2.73
C THR A 263 20.02 15.59 -2.11
N PRO A 264 21.16 15.27 -2.74
CA PRO A 264 22.12 14.33 -2.20
C PRO A 264 22.70 14.80 -0.87
N THR A 265 22.81 13.89 0.10
CA THR A 265 23.49 14.09 1.39
C THR A 265 24.38 12.87 1.69
N GLU A 266 25.21 12.95 2.73
CA GLU A 266 26.05 11.82 3.16
C GLU A 266 25.22 10.58 3.59
N LYS A 267 23.96 10.79 4.00
CA LYS A 267 23.05 9.73 4.49
C LYS A 267 22.06 9.22 3.43
N GLY A 268 22.04 9.84 2.23
CA GLY A 268 21.11 9.50 1.15
C GLY A 268 20.49 10.72 0.50
N GLY A 269 19.41 10.54 -0.24
CA GLY A 269 18.65 11.62 -0.85
C GLY A 269 17.68 12.26 0.14
N GLN A 270 17.74 13.59 0.27
CA GLN A 270 16.84 14.36 1.13
C GLN A 270 15.78 15.07 0.31
N VAL A 271 14.55 15.06 0.80
CA VAL A 271 13.41 15.77 0.19
C VAL A 271 12.53 16.36 1.28
N THR A 272 11.93 17.51 0.99
CA THR A 272 10.88 18.11 1.83
C THR A 272 9.55 18.04 1.10
N LEU A 273 8.55 17.44 1.74
CA LEU A 273 7.23 17.19 1.18
C LEU A 273 6.16 17.91 2.01
N PRO A 274 5.17 18.54 1.35
CA PRO A 274 3.99 19.04 2.04
C PRO A 274 3.12 17.85 2.47
N LEU A 275 2.58 17.90 3.70
CA LEU A 275 1.67 16.90 4.24
C LEU A 275 0.29 17.49 4.43
N ALA A 276 -0.71 16.91 3.77
CA ALA A 276 -2.11 17.20 4.07
C ALA A 276 -2.52 16.52 5.40
N PRO A 277 -3.51 17.04 6.12
CA PRO A 277 -4.07 16.37 7.30
C PRO A 277 -4.60 14.98 6.95
N TYR A 278 -4.42 14.03 7.87
CA TYR A 278 -4.91 12.65 7.69
C TYR A 278 -4.55 12.03 6.33
N SER A 279 -3.33 12.24 5.89
CA SER A 279 -2.88 11.75 4.58
C SER A 279 -1.83 10.66 4.70
N ALA A 280 -1.73 9.90 3.63
CA ALA A 280 -0.72 8.88 3.48
C ALA A 280 -0.23 8.84 2.01
N MET A 281 1.07 8.66 1.83
CA MET A 281 1.73 8.72 0.53
C MET A 281 2.56 7.47 0.30
N LEU A 282 2.55 6.98 -0.93
CA LEU A 282 3.34 5.86 -1.41
C LEU A 282 4.17 6.30 -2.60
N PHE A 283 5.48 6.08 -2.52
CA PHE A 283 6.44 6.43 -3.57
C PHE A 283 7.28 5.22 -3.95
N ARG A 284 7.62 5.11 -5.23
CA ARG A 284 8.73 4.26 -5.67
C ARG A 284 10.05 5.01 -5.53
N ILE A 285 11.07 4.35 -4.97
CA ILE A 285 12.41 4.90 -4.78
C ILE A 285 13.26 4.57 -6.00
N HIS A 286 13.79 5.61 -6.65
CA HIS A 286 14.79 5.49 -7.71
C HIS A 286 16.18 5.75 -7.16
N THR A 287 17.11 4.81 -7.36
CA THR A 287 18.52 4.94 -6.92
C THR A 287 19.36 5.73 -7.91
N THR A 288 18.95 5.77 -9.17
CA THR A 288 19.56 6.55 -10.25
C THR A 288 18.47 7.24 -11.04
N VAL A 289 18.73 8.48 -11.44
CA VAL A 289 17.89 9.16 -12.43
C VAL A 289 18.58 8.95 -13.76
N GLU A 290 17.99 8.22 -14.69
CA GLU A 290 18.43 8.20 -16.06
C GLU A 290 18.32 9.64 -16.59
N LYS A 291 19.46 10.27 -16.88
CA LYS A 291 19.44 11.53 -17.61
C LYS A 291 18.74 11.23 -18.94
N SER A 292 17.57 11.80 -19.15
CA SER A 292 16.93 11.81 -20.46
C SER A 292 17.98 12.38 -21.43
N VAL A 293 18.57 11.51 -22.23
CA VAL A 293 19.47 11.94 -23.32
C VAL A 293 18.54 12.69 -24.26
N SER A 294 18.58 14.02 -24.19
CA SER A 294 17.93 14.86 -25.17
C SER A 294 18.45 14.38 -26.53
N ALA A 295 17.55 13.85 -27.35
CA ALA A 295 17.90 13.40 -28.67
C ALA A 295 18.69 14.50 -29.37
N PRO A 296 19.85 14.21 -29.97
CA PRO A 296 20.64 15.23 -30.66
C PRO A 296 19.74 15.84 -31.74
N PRO A 297 19.82 17.16 -31.99
CA PRO A 297 18.97 17.82 -32.96
C PRO A 297 19.13 17.10 -34.30
N VAL A 298 18.02 16.64 -34.87
CA VAL A 298 17.97 16.03 -36.17
C VAL A 298 18.51 17.04 -37.18
N GLN A 299 19.74 16.84 -37.64
CA GLN A 299 20.30 17.64 -38.72
C GLN A 299 19.42 17.45 -39.97
N ALA A 300 18.75 18.52 -40.36
CA ALA A 300 17.97 18.55 -41.56
C ALA A 300 18.85 18.14 -42.74
N LYS A 301 18.57 16.97 -43.36
CA LYS A 301 19.23 16.51 -44.57
C LYS A 301 19.01 17.55 -45.65
N LYS A 302 20.09 18.15 -46.20
CA LYS A 302 20.04 19.03 -47.37
C LYS A 302 19.34 18.32 -48.50
N PRO A 303 18.48 19.00 -49.31
CA PRO A 303 17.79 18.40 -50.42
C PRO A 303 18.79 17.95 -51.49
N ARG A 304 18.72 16.71 -51.92
CA ARG A 304 19.50 16.14 -53.04
C ARG A 304 19.07 16.81 -54.33
N LYS A 305 20.03 17.37 -55.10
CA LYS A 305 19.80 17.86 -56.47
C LYS A 305 19.29 16.74 -57.36
N PRO A 306 18.36 17.03 -58.30
CA PRO A 306 17.84 16.03 -59.21
C PRO A 306 18.95 15.59 -60.18
N ARG A 307 19.04 14.29 -60.40
CA ARG A 307 19.96 13.61 -61.33
C ARG A 307 19.33 13.66 -62.72
N THR A 308 19.94 14.42 -63.63
CA THR A 308 19.59 14.45 -65.06
C THR A 308 19.84 13.06 -65.70
N SER A 309 18.82 12.48 -66.25
CA SER A 309 18.90 11.22 -67.02
C SER A 309 19.30 11.53 -68.45
N THR A 310 20.52 11.16 -68.83
CA THR A 310 20.88 11.04 -70.27
C THR A 310 20.37 9.68 -70.75
N GLY A 311 19.47 9.75 -71.76
CA GLY A 311 18.95 8.59 -72.41
C GLY A 311 20.01 7.91 -73.30
N LYS A 312 19.96 6.59 -73.33
CA LYS A 312 20.51 5.77 -74.40
C LYS A 312 19.47 4.72 -74.78
N THR A 313 18.88 4.99 -75.89
CA THR A 313 18.12 4.05 -76.74
C THR A 313 18.93 2.78 -77.06
N ARG A 314 18.35 1.61 -76.88
CA ARG A 314 18.83 0.39 -77.47
C ARG A 314 17.66 -0.43 -77.98
N LYS A 315 17.83 -0.74 -79.31
CA LYS A 315 16.93 -1.38 -80.22
C LYS A 315 16.54 -2.82 -79.85
N THR A 316 15.34 -3.13 -80.28
CA THR A 316 14.69 -4.40 -80.45
C THR A 316 15.58 -5.52 -81.07
N ALA A 317 15.36 -6.75 -80.60
CA ALA A 317 15.41 -7.96 -81.42
C ALA A 317 14.38 -8.96 -80.90
N GLU A 318 13.47 -9.34 -81.81
CA GLU A 318 12.58 -10.50 -81.78
C GLU A 318 13.38 -11.79 -81.71
N THR A 319 12.84 -12.83 -81.17
CA THR A 319 12.55 -14.13 -81.78
C THR A 319 12.07 -15.13 -80.74
N ALA A 320 10.87 -15.56 -80.89
CA ALA A 320 10.27 -16.88 -81.05
C ALA A 320 10.92 -18.09 -80.31
N GLN A 321 10.23 -18.67 -79.36
CA GLN A 321 9.53 -19.98 -79.42
C GLN A 321 8.78 -20.18 -78.11
#